data_308823a612e8cb693c705c8073114bca
#
_entry.id   308823a612e8cb693c705c8073114bca
#
_cell.length_a   1.000
_cell.length_b   1.000
_cell.length_c   1.000
_cell.angle_alpha   90.00
_cell.angle_beta   90.00
_cell.angle_gamma   90.00
#
_symmetry.space_group_name_H-M   'P 1'
#
loop_
_entity.id
_entity.type
_entity.pdbx_description
1 polymer ?
#
loop_
_entity_poly.entity_id
_entity_poly.type
_entity_poly.pdbx_seq_one_letter_code
_entity_poly.pdbx_strand_id
1 'polypeptide(L)'
;SSPTSPSEGFTLRASMFPYLDNFGNVIPADPCFDSSPKFNESPKTIICTGYPFAYSHNASDEELDQITYSWAEPLGTSGSYDPSNPNATALIFDPPYTVNSPIPGNPTLDSETGEIAYNSSTSGVFVTCVKVEAKKCGQVVAEIYREVQVLLLDCSIYNPPTDGLNDPPIISSAFPGNLNETTVYAGDLVTFNIQANDLDTYVGGIPQDITLDVSGGQFSSNFIDPNLCANPPCATFNNGISSVTPPFSAPTIVNGVFEWQTSCSHIYADVGCS
;
A
#
# COMPACT_ATOMS: atom_id res chain seq x y z
N SER A 1 4.65 -14.00 14.25
CA SER A 1 4.61 -15.44 14.58
C SER A 1 4.00 -16.19 13.42
N SER A 2 4.61 -17.29 13.04
CA SER A 2 3.96 -18.24 12.14
C SER A 2 2.65 -18.71 12.75
N PRO A 3 1.64 -18.97 11.93
CA PRO A 3 0.53 -19.80 12.35
C PRO A 3 1.07 -21.06 13.04
N THR A 4 0.43 -21.48 14.08
CA THR A 4 0.85 -22.62 14.91
C THR A 4 0.94 -23.96 14.17
N SER A 5 0.50 -23.99 12.89
CA SER A 5 0.60 -25.15 12.01
C SER A 5 1.13 -24.76 10.63
N PRO A 6 2.27 -25.30 10.20
CA PRO A 6 2.81 -25.04 8.86
C PRO A 6 1.98 -25.66 7.73
N SER A 7 0.94 -26.40 8.06
CA SER A 7 0.02 -27.03 7.09
C SER A 7 -1.31 -26.29 6.94
N GLU A 8 -1.50 -25.18 7.67
CA GLU A 8 -2.71 -24.38 7.50
C GLU A 8 -2.59 -23.52 6.24
N GLY A 9 -3.58 -23.66 5.35
CA GLY A 9 -3.72 -22.78 4.19
C GLY A 9 -4.18 -21.40 4.63
N PHE A 10 -4.29 -20.50 3.67
CA PHE A 10 -4.87 -19.17 3.86
C PHE A 10 -6.18 -19.05 3.10
N THR A 11 -7.06 -18.19 3.59
CA THR A 11 -8.34 -17.88 2.94
C THR A 11 -8.31 -16.45 2.43
N LEU A 12 -8.51 -16.29 1.12
CA LEU A 12 -8.75 -14.97 0.54
C LEU A 12 -10.22 -14.60 0.76
N ARG A 13 -10.45 -13.39 1.23
CA ARG A 13 -11.79 -12.87 1.45
C ARG A 13 -11.98 -11.53 0.76
N ALA A 14 -13.11 -11.41 0.06
CA ALA A 14 -13.67 -10.18 -0.43
C ALA A 14 -15.19 -10.23 -0.21
N SER A 15 -15.78 -9.14 0.23
CA SER A 15 -17.22 -9.04 0.47
C SER A 15 -17.75 -7.77 -0.16
N MET A 16 -18.95 -7.88 -0.77
CA MET A 16 -19.69 -6.75 -1.29
C MET A 16 -21.00 -6.65 -0.50
N PHE A 17 -21.38 -5.45 -0.14
CA PHE A 17 -22.58 -5.18 0.64
C PHE A 17 -23.55 -4.31 -0.16
N PRO A 18 -24.87 -4.54 -0.02
CA PRO A 18 -25.84 -3.68 -0.65
C PRO A 18 -25.81 -2.29 -0.01
N TYR A 19 -25.91 -1.25 -0.84
CA TYR A 19 -26.13 0.10 -0.33
C TYR A 19 -27.59 0.27 0.12
N LEU A 20 -27.80 0.84 1.29
CA LEU A 20 -29.09 0.98 1.93
C LEU A 20 -29.50 2.46 1.99
N ASP A 21 -30.79 2.73 1.76
CA ASP A 21 -31.39 4.04 2.03
C ASP A 21 -31.47 4.32 3.55
N ASN A 22 -31.90 5.55 3.91
CA ASN A 22 -32.06 5.95 5.30
C ASN A 22 -33.16 5.16 6.07
N PHE A 23 -33.93 4.33 5.38
CA PHE A 23 -34.94 3.46 5.97
C PHE A 23 -34.47 2.01 6.06
N GLY A 24 -33.24 1.71 5.61
CA GLY A 24 -32.67 0.37 5.63
C GLY A 24 -33.11 -0.51 4.46
N ASN A 25 -33.71 0.06 3.41
CA ASN A 25 -34.04 -0.70 2.21
C ASN A 25 -32.86 -0.71 1.24
N VAL A 26 -32.65 -1.85 0.56
CA VAL A 26 -31.68 -1.91 -0.53
C VAL A 26 -32.14 -0.98 -1.64
N ILE A 27 -31.24 -0.11 -2.10
CA ILE A 27 -31.49 0.77 -3.25
C ILE A 27 -31.31 -0.05 -4.53
N PRO A 28 -32.40 -0.52 -5.18
CA PRO A 28 -32.30 -1.40 -6.34
C PRO A 28 -31.97 -0.65 -7.62
N ALA A 29 -31.97 0.68 -7.57
CA ALA A 29 -31.80 1.53 -8.74
C ALA A 29 -30.37 1.96 -8.98
N ASP A 30 -29.45 1.56 -8.14
CA ASP A 30 -28.04 1.67 -8.48
C ASP A 30 -27.63 0.39 -9.23
N PRO A 31 -27.71 0.37 -10.58
CA PRO A 31 -27.28 -0.78 -11.35
C PRO A 31 -25.76 -0.86 -11.38
N CYS A 32 -25.11 0.16 -10.87
CA CYS A 32 -23.68 0.20 -10.70
C CYS A 32 -23.38 -0.66 -9.50
N PHE A 33 -23.03 -1.88 -9.76
CA PHE A 33 -22.31 -2.67 -8.80
C PHE A 33 -21.09 -1.88 -8.45
N ASP A 34 -21.00 -1.55 -7.18
CA ASP A 34 -19.79 -1.02 -6.61
C ASP A 34 -18.65 -1.99 -6.91
N SER A 35 -17.50 -1.50 -7.33
CA SER A 35 -16.35 -2.36 -7.52
C SER A 35 -15.60 -2.50 -6.19
N SER A 36 -14.96 -3.63 -5.97
CA SER A 36 -14.13 -3.78 -4.78
C SER A 36 -12.86 -2.95 -4.91
N PRO A 37 -12.33 -2.38 -3.83
CA PRO A 37 -11.02 -1.75 -3.82
C PRO A 37 -9.95 -2.66 -4.41
N LYS A 38 -8.92 -2.07 -5.02
CA LYS A 38 -7.78 -2.77 -5.62
C LYS A 38 -6.49 -2.30 -4.97
N PHE A 39 -5.60 -3.24 -4.68
CA PHE A 39 -4.24 -2.90 -4.25
C PHE A 39 -3.38 -2.62 -5.48
N ASN A 40 -2.81 -1.44 -5.55
CA ASN A 40 -1.99 -1.02 -6.69
C ASN A 40 -0.53 -1.45 -6.56
N GLU A 41 -0.11 -1.89 -5.37
CA GLU A 41 1.27 -2.26 -5.10
C GLU A 41 1.39 -3.71 -4.63
N SER A 42 2.47 -4.37 -5.08
CA SER A 42 2.82 -5.71 -4.58
C SER A 42 3.34 -5.63 -3.14
N PRO A 43 2.97 -6.58 -2.27
CA PRO A 43 3.44 -6.57 -0.89
C PRO A 43 4.94 -6.73 -0.81
N LYS A 44 5.58 -6.01 0.12
CA LYS A 44 6.99 -6.20 0.46
C LYS A 44 7.08 -7.32 1.51
N THR A 45 7.79 -8.37 1.18
CA THR A 45 7.82 -9.60 1.98
C THR A 45 9.15 -9.87 2.65
N ILE A 46 10.25 -9.28 2.18
CA ILE A 46 11.60 -9.46 2.75
C ILE A 46 12.13 -8.10 3.18
N ILE A 47 12.42 -7.96 4.45
CA ILE A 47 12.76 -6.70 5.10
C ILE A 47 13.96 -6.90 6.02
N CYS A 48 14.91 -5.97 5.99
CA CYS A 48 16.07 -5.97 6.88
C CYS A 48 15.69 -5.49 8.28
N THR A 49 16.19 -6.17 9.32
CA THR A 49 16.07 -5.72 10.70
C THR A 49 17.03 -4.57 11.00
N GLY A 50 16.71 -3.78 12.03
CA GLY A 50 17.57 -2.68 12.50
C GLY A 50 17.31 -1.34 11.83
N TYR A 51 16.50 -1.31 10.77
CA TYR A 51 16.16 -0.09 10.05
C TYR A 51 14.68 0.22 10.19
N PRO A 52 14.29 1.52 10.21
CA PRO A 52 12.90 1.91 10.05
C PRO A 52 12.38 1.44 8.69
N PHE A 53 11.19 0.86 8.68
CA PHE A 53 10.50 0.43 7.48
C PHE A 53 9.14 1.08 7.42
N ALA A 54 8.77 1.59 6.25
CA ALA A 54 7.43 2.06 5.94
C ALA A 54 6.98 1.50 4.60
N TYR A 55 5.73 1.11 4.52
CA TYR A 55 5.12 0.54 3.32
C TYR A 55 3.63 0.84 3.31
N SER A 56 3.12 1.45 2.24
CA SER A 56 1.70 1.64 2.04
C SER A 56 1.10 0.48 1.26
N HIS A 57 -0.07 0.01 1.69
CA HIS A 57 -0.85 -0.96 0.93
C HIS A 57 -1.42 -0.39 -0.36
N ASN A 58 -1.53 0.95 -0.46
CA ASN A 58 -1.91 1.70 -1.65
C ASN A 58 -3.11 1.08 -2.37
N ALA A 59 -4.25 1.01 -1.69
CA ALA A 59 -5.49 0.62 -2.33
C ALA A 59 -6.16 1.83 -3.01
N SER A 60 -6.87 1.57 -4.08
CA SER A 60 -7.73 2.56 -4.74
C SER A 60 -9.07 1.93 -5.05
N ASP A 61 -10.09 2.78 -5.08
CA ASP A 61 -11.44 2.46 -5.50
C ASP A 61 -11.76 3.16 -6.82
N GLU A 62 -12.43 2.47 -7.74
CA GLU A 62 -12.70 3.00 -9.07
C GLU A 62 -13.80 4.06 -9.05
N GLU A 63 -14.75 3.92 -8.15
CA GLU A 63 -15.85 4.85 -7.90
C GLU A 63 -15.44 5.99 -6.97
N LEU A 64 -14.21 6.00 -6.49
CA LEU A 64 -13.65 6.97 -5.55
C LEU A 64 -14.30 6.94 -4.16
N ASP A 65 -14.85 5.81 -3.76
CA ASP A 65 -15.39 5.65 -2.43
C ASP A 65 -14.29 5.84 -1.37
N GLN A 66 -14.71 6.31 -0.20
CA GLN A 66 -13.77 6.54 0.90
C GLN A 66 -13.16 5.22 1.35
N ILE A 67 -11.84 5.09 1.21
CA ILE A 67 -11.09 3.92 1.66
C ILE A 67 -10.63 4.12 3.10
N THR A 68 -10.76 3.08 3.91
CA THR A 68 -10.18 3.02 5.26
C THR A 68 -9.49 1.69 5.49
N TYR A 69 -8.42 1.72 6.29
CA TYR A 69 -7.59 0.56 6.59
C TYR A 69 -7.67 0.20 8.07
N SER A 70 -7.64 -1.09 8.35
CA SER A 70 -7.55 -1.61 9.71
C SER A 70 -6.79 -2.92 9.76
N TRP A 71 -6.15 -3.21 10.89
CA TRP A 71 -5.63 -4.54 11.15
C TRP A 71 -6.75 -5.56 11.16
N ALA A 72 -6.48 -6.75 10.68
CA ALA A 72 -7.43 -7.85 10.65
C ALA A 72 -6.79 -9.18 11.03
N GLU A 73 -7.63 -10.13 11.37
CA GLU A 73 -7.20 -11.50 11.65
C GLU A 73 -6.94 -12.24 10.34
N PRO A 74 -5.75 -12.85 10.17
CA PRO A 74 -5.54 -13.79 9.08
C PRO A 74 -6.51 -14.97 9.22
N LEU A 75 -7.00 -15.48 8.10
CA LEU A 75 -7.98 -16.54 8.08
C LEU A 75 -7.35 -17.87 7.64
N GLY A 76 -7.49 -18.90 8.46
CA GLY A 76 -7.07 -20.25 8.14
C GLY A 76 -8.09 -21.02 7.33
N THR A 77 -7.68 -22.15 6.79
CA THR A 77 -8.60 -23.13 6.18
C THR A 77 -8.94 -24.22 7.19
N SER A 78 -10.16 -24.22 7.70
CA SER A 78 -10.67 -25.34 8.49
C SER A 78 -11.44 -26.33 7.61
N GLY A 79 -10.83 -26.83 6.53
CA GLY A 79 -11.48 -27.76 5.60
C GLY A 79 -11.85 -27.15 4.24
N SER A 80 -12.81 -27.74 3.54
CA SER A 80 -13.29 -27.20 2.26
C SER A 80 -14.12 -25.94 2.49
N TYR A 81 -14.02 -24.99 1.55
CA TYR A 81 -14.87 -23.81 1.55
C TYR A 81 -16.35 -24.19 1.60
N ASP A 82 -17.07 -23.64 2.58
CA ASP A 82 -18.51 -23.81 2.74
C ASP A 82 -19.23 -22.49 2.45
N PRO A 83 -19.94 -22.38 1.33
CA PRO A 83 -20.65 -21.15 0.99
C PRO A 83 -21.79 -20.80 1.95
N SER A 84 -22.27 -21.76 2.76
CA SER A 84 -23.27 -21.50 3.80
C SER A 84 -22.67 -20.95 5.09
N ASN A 85 -21.36 -21.09 5.27
CA ASN A 85 -20.59 -20.52 6.37
C ASN A 85 -19.27 -19.91 5.83
N PRO A 86 -19.36 -18.75 5.18
CA PRO A 86 -18.21 -18.14 4.50
C PRO A 86 -17.13 -17.59 5.46
N ASN A 87 -17.42 -17.57 6.76
CA ASN A 87 -16.48 -17.10 7.76
C ASN A 87 -15.50 -18.22 8.12
N ALA A 88 -14.31 -18.16 7.52
CA ALA A 88 -13.22 -19.01 7.94
C ALA A 88 -12.80 -18.71 9.40
N THR A 89 -12.22 -19.71 10.06
CA THR A 89 -11.71 -19.51 11.42
C THR A 89 -10.49 -18.59 11.40
N ALA A 90 -10.48 -17.58 12.25
CA ALA A 90 -9.32 -16.72 12.43
C ALA A 90 -8.13 -17.52 12.96
N LEU A 91 -6.94 -17.22 12.45
CA LEU A 91 -5.70 -17.77 12.98
C LEU A 91 -5.36 -17.06 14.30
N ILE A 92 -4.89 -17.83 15.26
CA ILE A 92 -4.49 -17.31 16.56
C ILE A 92 -3.02 -16.89 16.50
N PHE A 93 -2.75 -15.67 16.94
CA PHE A 93 -1.37 -15.20 17.08
C PHE A 93 -0.71 -15.80 18.31
N ASP A 94 0.54 -16.24 18.18
CA ASP A 94 1.35 -16.64 19.31
C ASP A 94 1.77 -15.42 20.15
N PRO A 95 1.64 -15.45 21.48
CA PRO A 95 2.13 -14.36 22.33
C PRO A 95 3.62 -14.06 22.09
N PRO A 96 4.03 -12.78 22.09
CA PRO A 96 3.28 -11.59 22.51
C PRO A 96 2.46 -10.92 21.38
N TYR A 97 2.37 -11.53 20.21
CA TYR A 97 1.73 -10.93 19.05
C TYR A 97 0.20 -10.97 19.14
N THR A 98 -0.42 -9.99 18.52
CA THR A 98 -1.88 -9.82 18.47
C THR A 98 -2.28 -9.27 17.11
N VAL A 99 -3.58 -9.20 16.81
CA VAL A 99 -4.10 -8.57 15.60
C VAL A 99 -3.55 -7.16 15.40
N ASN A 100 -3.54 -6.33 16.46
CA ASN A 100 -3.07 -4.93 16.40
C ASN A 100 -1.54 -4.77 16.54
N SER A 101 -0.83 -5.84 16.80
CA SER A 101 0.63 -5.87 16.87
C SER A 101 1.14 -7.20 16.31
N PRO A 102 0.96 -7.45 15.01
CA PRO A 102 1.20 -8.77 14.41
C PRO A 102 2.69 -9.10 14.22
N ILE A 103 3.55 -8.10 14.24
CA ILE A 103 5.01 -8.21 14.04
C ILE A 103 5.75 -7.45 15.13
N PRO A 104 7.04 -7.76 15.37
CA PRO A 104 7.87 -7.02 16.34
C PRO A 104 8.18 -5.60 15.81
N GLY A 105 8.55 -4.69 16.72
CA GLY A 105 9.01 -3.34 16.36
C GLY A 105 7.91 -2.27 16.44
N ASN A 106 6.86 -2.53 17.25
CA ASN A 106 5.74 -1.60 17.47
C ASN A 106 5.07 -1.13 16.17
N PRO A 107 4.50 -2.06 15.40
CA PRO A 107 3.89 -1.73 14.13
C PRO A 107 2.73 -0.75 14.30
N THR A 108 2.67 0.22 13.41
CA THR A 108 1.53 1.14 13.25
C THR A 108 0.89 0.92 11.90
N LEU A 109 -0.40 1.18 11.81
CA LEU A 109 -1.14 1.23 10.55
C LEU A 109 -1.92 2.52 10.52
N ASP A 110 -1.66 3.34 9.54
CA ASP A 110 -2.45 4.54 9.29
C ASP A 110 -3.76 4.15 8.62
N SER A 111 -4.88 4.61 9.20
CA SER A 111 -6.21 4.21 8.75
C SER A 111 -6.68 4.90 7.47
N GLU A 112 -6.03 5.97 7.04
CA GLU A 112 -6.39 6.72 5.83
C GLU A 112 -5.47 6.39 4.66
N THR A 113 -4.17 6.25 4.92
CA THR A 113 -3.16 6.01 3.88
C THR A 113 -2.84 4.53 3.69
N GLY A 114 -3.15 3.67 4.68
CA GLY A 114 -2.77 2.27 4.68
C GLY A 114 -1.26 2.05 4.89
N GLU A 115 -0.54 3.07 5.35
CA GLU A 115 0.88 2.94 5.63
C GLU A 115 1.09 2.11 6.90
N ILE A 116 1.89 1.07 6.77
CA ILE A 116 2.45 0.32 7.90
C ILE A 116 3.86 0.82 8.15
N ALA A 117 4.16 1.17 9.41
CA ALA A 117 5.51 1.54 9.80
C ALA A 117 5.94 0.76 11.04
N TYR A 118 7.18 0.32 11.07
CA TYR A 118 7.79 -0.35 12.23
C TYR A 118 9.32 -0.32 12.17
N ASN A 119 9.97 -0.63 13.30
CA ASN A 119 11.40 -0.82 13.36
C ASN A 119 11.70 -2.01 14.29
N SER A 120 12.17 -3.11 13.73
CA SER A 120 12.42 -4.34 14.47
C SER A 120 13.89 -4.72 14.44
N SER A 121 14.42 -5.11 15.60
CA SER A 121 15.71 -5.80 15.73
C SER A 121 15.57 -7.32 15.79
N THR A 122 14.36 -7.85 15.70
CA THR A 122 14.06 -9.29 15.80
C THR A 122 13.85 -9.88 14.43
N SER A 123 14.68 -10.80 14.01
CA SER A 123 14.51 -11.58 12.78
C SER A 123 13.50 -12.71 12.97
N GLY A 124 12.85 -13.10 11.87
CA GLY A 124 11.86 -14.18 11.89
C GLY A 124 10.87 -14.09 10.75
N VAL A 125 9.90 -15.01 10.77
CA VAL A 125 8.78 -15.04 9.81
C VAL A 125 7.51 -14.66 10.55
N PHE A 126 6.81 -13.67 10.02
CA PHE A 126 5.60 -13.11 10.61
C PHE A 126 4.49 -13.01 9.56
N VAL A 127 3.26 -12.83 10.01
CA VAL A 127 2.11 -12.61 9.14
C VAL A 127 1.42 -11.32 9.58
N THR A 128 1.11 -10.46 8.62
CA THR A 128 0.22 -9.31 8.80
C THR A 128 -1.02 -9.52 7.97
N CYS A 129 -2.15 -9.04 8.46
CA CYS A 129 -3.39 -8.99 7.69
C CYS A 129 -4.00 -7.60 7.81
N VAL A 130 -4.31 -6.99 6.68
CA VAL A 130 -4.95 -5.68 6.59
C VAL A 130 -6.28 -5.83 5.88
N LYS A 131 -7.32 -5.28 6.48
CA LYS A 131 -8.64 -5.10 5.88
C LYS A 131 -8.71 -3.69 5.29
N VAL A 132 -9.22 -3.60 4.08
CA VAL A 132 -9.57 -2.36 3.38
C VAL A 132 -11.07 -2.33 3.22
N GLU A 133 -11.71 -1.24 3.65
CA GLU A 133 -13.14 -0.99 3.47
C GLU A 133 -13.33 0.19 2.51
N ALA A 134 -14.21 0.01 1.52
CA ALA A 134 -14.76 1.10 0.75
C ALA A 134 -16.09 1.55 1.37
N LYS A 135 -16.28 2.86 1.52
CA LYS A 135 -17.45 3.45 2.16
C LYS A 135 -18.11 4.48 1.25
N LYS A 136 -19.38 4.26 1.00
CA LYS A 136 -20.26 5.19 0.28
C LYS A 136 -21.21 5.83 1.27
N CYS A 137 -21.19 7.16 1.37
CA CYS A 137 -22.01 7.89 2.36
C CYS A 137 -21.88 7.33 3.79
N GLY A 138 -20.69 6.89 4.19
CA GLY A 138 -20.43 6.30 5.50
C GLY A 138 -20.84 4.85 5.68
N GLN A 139 -21.50 4.23 4.70
CA GLN A 139 -21.83 2.80 4.71
C GLN A 139 -20.73 2.00 4.05
N VAL A 140 -20.31 0.90 4.67
CA VAL A 140 -19.38 -0.04 4.04
C VAL A 140 -20.11 -0.75 2.90
N VAL A 141 -19.58 -0.62 1.69
CA VAL A 141 -20.11 -1.24 0.46
C VAL A 141 -19.22 -2.37 -0.05
N ALA A 142 -17.93 -2.31 0.26
CA ALA A 142 -17.00 -3.39 -0.06
C ALA A 142 -15.93 -3.54 1.02
N GLU A 143 -15.42 -4.75 1.18
CA GLU A 143 -14.23 -5.03 1.98
C GLU A 143 -13.35 -6.07 1.31
N ILE A 144 -12.06 -5.84 1.36
CA ILE A 144 -11.04 -6.80 0.90
C ILE A 144 -9.98 -6.98 1.99
N TYR A 145 -9.30 -8.11 1.93
CA TYR A 145 -8.26 -8.47 2.89
C TYR A 145 -6.96 -8.77 2.16
N ARG A 146 -5.86 -8.30 2.73
CA ARG A 146 -4.52 -8.66 2.28
C ARG A 146 -3.73 -9.26 3.43
N GLU A 147 -3.45 -10.53 3.31
CA GLU A 147 -2.52 -11.23 4.18
C GLU A 147 -1.12 -11.21 3.54
N VAL A 148 -0.12 -10.86 4.32
CA VAL A 148 1.27 -10.77 3.87
C VAL A 148 2.16 -11.53 4.84
N GLN A 149 2.91 -12.50 4.31
CA GLN A 149 4.02 -13.10 5.05
C GLN A 149 5.23 -12.17 4.98
N VAL A 150 5.71 -11.73 6.13
CA VAL A 150 6.85 -10.84 6.28
C VAL A 150 8.03 -11.63 6.83
N LEU A 151 9.13 -11.64 6.08
CA LEU A 151 10.40 -12.22 6.48
C LEU A 151 11.35 -11.11 6.93
N LEU A 152 11.61 -11.02 8.23
CA LEU A 152 12.57 -10.09 8.80
C LEU A 152 13.94 -10.78 8.89
N LEU A 153 14.92 -10.24 8.18
CA LEU A 153 16.28 -10.79 8.11
C LEU A 153 17.29 -9.82 8.74
N ASP A 154 18.30 -10.39 9.37
CA ASP A 154 19.51 -9.64 9.71
C ASP A 154 20.37 -9.49 8.46
N CYS A 155 20.28 -8.34 7.79
CA CYS A 155 21.00 -8.07 6.55
C CYS A 155 22.48 -7.73 6.77
N SER A 156 22.91 -7.48 8.01
CA SER A 156 24.31 -7.19 8.31
C SER A 156 25.25 -8.34 7.96
N ILE A 157 24.70 -9.55 7.91
CA ILE A 157 25.44 -10.79 7.60
C ILE A 157 25.66 -10.96 6.08
N TYR A 158 24.79 -10.36 5.26
CA TYR A 158 24.74 -10.63 3.81
C TYR A 158 25.41 -9.56 2.96
N ASN A 159 25.83 -8.46 3.56
CA ASN A 159 26.49 -7.38 2.87
C ASN A 159 27.89 -7.20 3.45
N PRO A 160 28.94 -7.64 2.75
CA PRO A 160 30.28 -7.23 3.07
C PRO A 160 30.58 -5.89 2.39
N PRO A 161 30.24 -4.75 2.98
CA PRO A 161 30.74 -3.49 2.51
C PRO A 161 32.19 -3.36 2.94
N THR A 162 32.91 -2.54 2.24
CA THR A 162 34.28 -2.17 2.60
C THR A 162 34.37 -1.38 3.91
N ASP A 163 33.25 -0.86 4.42
CA ASP A 163 33.17 -0.01 5.62
C ASP A 163 32.22 -0.50 6.72
N GLY A 164 31.46 -1.57 6.50
CA GLY A 164 30.74 -2.29 7.57
C GLY A 164 29.24 -2.38 7.46
N LEU A 165 28.51 -1.44 6.92
CA LEU A 165 27.04 -1.44 6.91
C LEU A 165 26.50 -0.92 5.59
N ASN A 166 25.49 -1.58 5.07
CA ASN A 166 24.67 -1.08 3.98
C ASN A 166 23.43 -0.44 4.58
N ASP A 167 23.34 0.86 4.47
CA ASP A 167 22.18 1.63 4.90
C ASP A 167 21.11 1.64 3.81
N PRO A 168 19.82 1.75 4.17
CA PRO A 168 18.76 1.88 3.18
C PRO A 168 18.85 3.23 2.46
N PRO A 169 18.47 3.30 1.17
CA PRO A 169 18.39 4.57 0.44
C PRO A 169 17.52 5.59 1.18
N ILE A 170 17.91 6.85 1.12
CA ILE A 170 17.15 7.97 1.70
C ILE A 170 16.33 8.62 0.59
N ILE A 171 15.01 8.70 0.79
CA ILE A 171 14.10 9.40 -0.10
C ILE A 171 13.77 10.79 0.46
N SER A 172 13.79 11.81 -0.40
CA SER A 172 13.40 13.17 -0.03
C SER A 172 11.88 13.27 0.14
N SER A 173 11.45 14.18 1.01
CA SER A 173 10.03 14.54 1.09
C SER A 173 9.58 15.29 -0.16
N ALA A 174 8.33 15.05 -0.58
CA ALA A 174 7.74 15.66 -1.76
C ALA A 174 7.54 17.18 -1.61
N PHE A 175 7.26 17.65 -0.38
CA PHE A 175 6.90 19.03 -0.11
C PHE A 175 7.78 19.66 0.97
N PRO A 176 7.88 21.02 1.00
CA PRO A 176 8.63 21.74 2.03
C PRO A 176 8.16 21.41 3.45
N GLY A 177 9.08 21.37 4.40
CA GLY A 177 8.80 21.04 5.79
C GLY A 177 8.75 19.56 6.11
N ASN A 178 9.33 18.72 5.25
CA ASN A 178 9.33 17.25 5.33
C ASN A 178 7.92 16.65 5.26
N LEU A 179 7.06 17.26 4.45
CA LEU A 179 5.71 16.78 4.23
C LEU A 179 5.68 15.83 3.01
N ASN A 180 4.90 14.76 3.13
CA ASN A 180 4.65 13.80 2.06
C ASN A 180 3.20 13.83 1.58
N GLU A 181 2.44 14.82 2.04
CA GLU A 181 1.04 15.05 1.68
C GLU A 181 0.78 16.51 1.36
N THR A 182 -0.23 16.78 0.54
CA THR A 182 -0.71 18.12 0.25
C THR A 182 -2.19 18.11 -0.03
N THR A 183 -2.86 19.24 0.22
CA THR A 183 -4.26 19.47 -0.11
C THR A 183 -4.36 20.55 -1.18
N VAL A 184 -5.08 20.29 -2.24
CA VAL A 184 -5.26 21.20 -3.38
C VAL A 184 -6.74 21.26 -3.78
N TYR A 185 -7.11 22.30 -4.52
CA TYR A 185 -8.45 22.37 -5.13
C TYR A 185 -8.50 21.62 -6.46
N ALA A 186 -9.67 21.10 -6.80
CA ALA A 186 -9.89 20.53 -8.13
C ALA A 186 -9.64 21.61 -9.20
N GLY A 187 -8.81 21.30 -10.18
CA GLY A 187 -8.32 22.23 -11.19
C GLY A 187 -6.89 22.71 -10.96
N ASP A 188 -6.31 22.49 -9.79
CA ASP A 188 -4.93 22.85 -9.54
C ASP A 188 -3.96 21.84 -10.18
N LEU A 189 -2.81 22.35 -10.61
CA LEU A 189 -1.70 21.51 -11.05
C LEU A 189 -0.82 21.15 -9.84
N VAL A 190 -0.70 19.87 -9.56
CA VAL A 190 0.23 19.35 -8.54
C VAL A 190 1.52 18.93 -9.22
N THR A 191 2.64 19.50 -8.81
CA THR A 191 3.95 19.09 -9.30
C THR A 191 4.97 19.09 -8.16
N PHE A 192 5.81 18.04 -8.12
CA PHE A 192 6.92 17.97 -7.17
C PHE A 192 8.02 17.05 -7.72
N ASN A 193 9.19 17.17 -7.11
CA ASN A 193 10.33 16.31 -7.40
C ASN A 193 10.58 15.39 -6.21
N ILE A 194 10.90 14.14 -6.52
CA ILE A 194 11.40 13.16 -5.57
C ILE A 194 12.86 12.87 -5.91
N GLN A 195 13.68 12.78 -4.89
CA GLN A 195 15.05 12.32 -5.01
C GLN A 195 15.30 11.19 -4.02
N ALA A 196 15.85 10.09 -4.51
CA ALA A 196 16.40 9.06 -3.65
C ALA A 196 17.92 9.05 -3.80
N ASN A 197 18.63 8.86 -2.69
CA ASN A 197 20.08 8.77 -2.68
C ASN A 197 20.57 7.63 -1.78
N ASP A 198 21.70 7.06 -2.19
CA ASP A 198 22.43 6.05 -1.47
C ASP A 198 23.92 6.28 -1.75
N LEU A 199 24.70 6.47 -0.69
CA LEU A 199 26.14 6.71 -0.80
C LEU A 199 26.97 5.46 -0.63
N ASP A 200 26.31 4.33 -0.36
CA ASP A 200 26.99 3.06 -0.17
C ASP A 200 27.59 2.54 -1.47
N THR A 201 28.66 1.79 -1.31
CA THR A 201 29.39 1.23 -2.43
C THR A 201 29.63 -0.25 -2.26
N TYR A 202 29.68 -0.99 -3.36
CA TYR A 202 30.20 -2.34 -3.37
C TYR A 202 31.72 -2.36 -3.14
N VAL A 203 32.25 -3.55 -2.88
CA VAL A 203 33.70 -3.76 -2.79
C VAL A 203 34.39 -3.19 -4.04
N GLY A 204 35.39 -2.33 -3.81
CA GLY A 204 36.11 -1.63 -4.88
C GLY A 204 35.59 -0.21 -5.15
N GLY A 205 34.67 0.30 -4.35
CA GLY A 205 34.17 1.66 -4.47
C GLY A 205 33.20 1.87 -5.63
N ILE A 206 32.55 0.80 -6.08
CA ILE A 206 31.54 0.88 -7.16
C ILE A 206 30.21 1.31 -6.50
N PRO A 207 29.60 2.45 -6.91
CA PRO A 207 28.32 2.89 -6.39
C PRO A 207 27.22 1.83 -6.54
N GLN A 208 26.30 1.78 -5.59
CA GLN A 208 25.10 0.95 -5.71
C GLN A 208 24.08 1.64 -6.62
N ASP A 209 23.35 0.83 -7.39
CA ASP A 209 22.24 1.33 -8.20
C ASP A 209 20.98 1.43 -7.34
N ILE A 210 20.34 2.60 -7.38
CA ILE A 210 19.03 2.84 -6.78
C ILE A 210 17.98 2.73 -7.87
N THR A 211 16.91 1.99 -7.60
CA THR A 211 15.75 1.93 -8.47
C THR A 211 14.61 2.72 -7.84
N LEU A 212 14.08 3.69 -8.59
CA LEU A 212 12.88 4.43 -8.23
C LEU A 212 11.69 3.89 -9.02
N ASP A 213 10.66 3.53 -8.29
CA ASP A 213 9.39 3.06 -8.83
C ASP A 213 8.25 3.82 -8.14
N VAL A 214 7.07 3.83 -8.77
CA VAL A 214 5.89 4.51 -8.26
C VAL A 214 4.64 3.71 -8.59
N SER A 215 3.67 3.76 -7.71
CA SER A 215 2.35 3.17 -7.90
C SER A 215 1.26 4.10 -7.37
N GLY A 216 0.03 3.91 -7.81
CA GLY A 216 -1.13 4.65 -7.35
C GLY A 216 -2.26 4.65 -8.37
N GLY A 217 -3.49 4.74 -7.90
CA GLY A 217 -4.68 4.77 -8.74
C GLY A 217 -4.77 6.00 -9.67
N GLN A 218 -4.05 7.06 -9.34
CA GLN A 218 -3.96 8.28 -10.14
C GLN A 218 -3.11 8.14 -11.41
N PHE A 219 -2.26 7.11 -11.50
CA PHE A 219 -1.40 6.93 -12.67
C PHE A 219 -2.09 6.18 -13.79
N SER A 220 -1.74 6.55 -15.03
CA SER A 220 -2.03 5.72 -16.19
C SER A 220 -1.13 4.47 -16.21
N SER A 221 -1.55 3.45 -16.93
CA SER A 221 -0.79 2.21 -17.07
C SER A 221 0.62 2.37 -17.68
N ASN A 222 0.89 3.49 -18.34
CA ASN A 222 2.17 3.81 -18.96
C ASN A 222 2.84 5.06 -18.37
N PHE A 223 2.27 5.67 -17.32
CA PHE A 223 2.77 6.84 -16.59
C PHE A 223 2.89 8.15 -17.41
N ILE A 224 2.46 8.19 -18.66
CA ILE A 224 2.57 9.36 -19.55
C ILE A 224 1.26 9.77 -20.21
N ASP A 225 0.31 8.86 -20.40
CA ASP A 225 -0.95 9.17 -21.06
C ASP A 225 -1.98 9.68 -20.03
N PRO A 226 -2.46 10.91 -20.14
CA PRO A 226 -3.38 11.46 -19.15
C PRO A 226 -4.80 10.85 -19.20
N ASN A 227 -5.06 9.86 -20.06
CA ASN A 227 -6.40 9.31 -20.24
C ASN A 227 -6.53 7.81 -19.95
N LEU A 228 -5.46 7.17 -19.48
CA LEU A 228 -5.42 5.71 -19.26
C LEU A 228 -5.51 5.26 -17.80
N CYS A 229 -5.98 6.10 -16.89
CA CYS A 229 -6.35 5.71 -15.52
C CYS A 229 -7.87 5.65 -15.35
N ALA A 230 -8.33 5.18 -14.20
CA ALA A 230 -9.76 5.08 -13.91
C ALA A 230 -10.45 6.45 -13.93
N ASN A 231 -9.79 7.49 -13.39
CA ASN A 231 -10.35 8.85 -13.29
C ASN A 231 -9.41 9.86 -13.96
N PRO A 232 -9.55 10.12 -15.27
CA PRO A 232 -8.75 11.13 -15.98
C PRO A 232 -9.05 12.56 -15.55
N PRO A 233 -8.08 13.49 -15.69
CA PRO A 233 -6.74 13.30 -16.24
C PRO A 233 -5.80 12.65 -15.25
N CYS A 234 -5.01 11.69 -15.73
CA CYS A 234 -4.09 10.92 -14.92
C CYS A 234 -2.84 11.71 -14.53
N ALA A 235 -2.22 11.31 -13.44
CA ALA A 235 -0.89 11.76 -13.09
C ALA A 235 0.16 11.15 -14.03
N THR A 236 1.26 11.89 -14.19
CA THR A 236 2.45 11.41 -14.91
C THR A 236 3.64 11.34 -13.98
N PHE A 237 4.57 10.46 -14.27
CA PHE A 237 5.83 10.33 -13.54
C PHE A 237 6.97 9.95 -14.48
N ASN A 238 8.08 10.65 -14.39
CA ASN A 238 9.24 10.41 -15.24
C ASN A 238 10.54 10.86 -14.53
N ASN A 239 11.69 10.58 -15.14
CA ASN A 239 13.00 10.92 -14.60
C ASN A 239 13.39 12.42 -14.74
N GLY A 240 12.53 13.25 -15.28
CA GLY A 240 12.77 14.70 -15.45
C GLY A 240 13.76 15.08 -16.56
N ILE A 241 14.43 14.12 -17.21
CA ILE A 241 15.45 14.39 -18.22
C ILE A 241 15.01 13.94 -19.61
N SER A 242 14.50 12.73 -19.73
CA SER A 242 14.25 12.07 -21.03
C SER A 242 12.88 11.41 -21.11
N SER A 243 11.96 11.76 -20.24
CA SER A 243 10.62 11.17 -20.17
C SER A 243 10.65 9.63 -20.03
N VAL A 244 11.69 9.09 -19.43
CA VAL A 244 11.75 7.68 -19.07
C VAL A 244 10.78 7.44 -17.94
N THR A 245 9.93 6.44 -18.10
CA THR A 245 8.92 6.06 -17.11
C THR A 245 9.47 5.04 -16.11
N PRO A 246 8.85 4.94 -14.90
CA PRO A 246 9.27 3.96 -13.90
C PRO A 246 9.09 2.50 -14.40
N PRO A 247 9.85 1.55 -13.80
CA PRO A 247 10.96 1.78 -12.89
C PRO A 247 12.22 2.30 -13.64
N PHE A 248 12.95 3.21 -13.03
CA PHE A 248 14.22 3.67 -13.57
C PHE A 248 15.31 3.72 -12.49
N SER A 249 16.54 3.45 -12.89
CA SER A 249 17.66 3.30 -11.98
C SER A 249 18.81 4.23 -12.32
N ALA A 250 19.55 4.64 -11.30
CA ALA A 250 20.81 5.37 -11.45
C ALA A 250 21.74 5.04 -10.27
N PRO A 251 23.08 5.14 -10.45
CA PRO A 251 24.01 5.00 -9.36
C PRO A 251 23.92 6.20 -8.41
N THR A 252 23.97 5.96 -7.12
CA THR A 252 24.07 6.96 -6.04
C THR A 252 22.85 7.86 -5.88
N ILE A 253 22.30 8.43 -6.94
CA ILE A 253 21.18 9.39 -6.90
C ILE A 253 20.24 9.13 -8.07
N VAL A 254 18.95 9.02 -7.76
CA VAL A 254 17.88 8.94 -8.76
C VAL A 254 16.83 10.02 -8.48
N ASN A 255 16.33 10.66 -9.54
CA ASN A 255 15.32 11.71 -9.43
C ASN A 255 14.08 11.30 -10.19
N GLY A 256 12.92 11.72 -9.67
CA GLY A 256 11.62 11.58 -10.31
C GLY A 256 10.85 12.89 -10.28
N VAL A 257 10.06 13.13 -11.32
CA VAL A 257 9.18 14.29 -11.45
C VAL A 257 7.75 13.81 -11.54
N PHE A 258 6.93 14.24 -10.60
CA PHE A 258 5.49 14.02 -10.57
C PHE A 258 4.77 15.25 -11.11
N GLU A 259 3.75 15.02 -11.95
CA GLU A 259 2.86 16.07 -12.42
C GLU A 259 1.43 15.53 -12.53
N TRP A 260 0.47 16.24 -11.98
CA TRP A 260 -0.94 15.86 -12.00
C TRP A 260 -1.84 17.08 -12.13
N GLN A 261 -2.56 17.19 -13.24
CA GLN A 261 -3.62 18.16 -13.42
C GLN A 261 -4.86 17.62 -12.73
N THR A 262 -5.22 18.14 -11.56
CA THR A 262 -6.42 17.71 -10.86
C THR A 262 -7.69 18.22 -11.52
N SER A 263 -8.81 17.57 -11.28
CA SER A 263 -10.12 17.94 -11.82
C SER A 263 -11.26 17.47 -10.91
N CYS A 264 -12.49 17.87 -11.20
CA CYS A 264 -13.66 17.41 -10.46
C CYS A 264 -13.90 15.90 -10.54
N SER A 265 -13.34 15.21 -11.54
CA SER A 265 -13.41 13.75 -11.65
C SER A 265 -12.59 13.01 -10.57
N HIS A 266 -11.73 13.72 -9.84
CA HIS A 266 -10.91 13.17 -8.76
C HIS A 266 -11.51 13.39 -7.38
N ILE A 267 -12.65 14.04 -7.30
CA ILE A 267 -13.34 14.31 -6.04
C ILE A 267 -14.50 13.35 -5.94
N TYR A 268 -14.52 12.58 -4.86
CA TYR A 268 -15.73 11.92 -4.44
C TYR A 268 -16.79 12.99 -4.15
N ALA A 269 -17.85 13.00 -4.92
CA ALA A 269 -19.00 13.82 -4.61
C ALA A 269 -20.04 12.90 -3.95
N ASP A 270 -20.36 13.17 -2.69
CA ASP A 270 -21.52 12.61 -2.00
C ASP A 270 -22.85 13.00 -2.68
N VAL A 271 -22.89 12.94 -3.99
CA VAL A 271 -24.06 13.30 -4.79
C VAL A 271 -25.02 12.14 -4.74
N GLY A 272 -25.91 12.19 -3.76
CA GLY A 272 -26.94 11.17 -3.60
C GLY A 272 -27.01 10.51 -2.23
N CYS A 273 -26.19 10.94 -1.28
CA CYS A 273 -26.34 10.56 0.13
C CYS A 273 -27.55 11.31 0.75
N SER A 274 -28.76 10.88 0.47
CA SER A 274 -30.00 11.45 1.03
C SER A 274 -30.92 10.38 1.60
#